data_5cbdce6db1b163b733276f0c072399ff
#
_entry.id   5cbdce6db1b163b733276f0c072399ff
#
_cell.length_a   1.000
_cell.length_b   1.000
_cell.length_c   1.000
_cell.angle_alpha   90.00
_cell.angle_beta   90.00
_cell.angle_gamma   90.00
#
_symmetry.space_group_name_H-M   'P 1'
#
loop_
_entity.id
_entity.type
_entity.pdbx_description
1 polymer ?
#
loop_
_entity_poly.entity_id
_entity_poly.type
_entity_poly.pdbx_seq_one_letter_code
_entity_poly.pdbx_strand_id
1 'polypeptide(L)'
;MIYLKNGHSITIGNAGALASRAHASYADVSGATLDGSSAIVTSSAATYNIATYAAAGTRNVRLVTVTNDGASAGLFTISHNTGATTAPIAKAMLQPGQVLVYSENGGVQVSSAESSTLATLTLPDTQSPAAPDADYGTIFIKKIAGRMMAAQVGPSGLDTTLQANLGGNKVALWMPPGGSTTVPGVFGMAALTATGTATARTVATTNLLSRMTRLGYVSAATAGALAGGREAVAKFTTGAGPGLGGFFARYRFGVSDATTVAGARMFIGLDALTAAPTNIDPSTKVNCIGVGQIAASNNLHIIRGNATANTPIDLGANFPANTNSDAYELNLFALPSGGCHWQVRRLNTVFEATGFLPSTEIPIATQLLCHQLWRCNNATALAVGLDICGIYIETDH
;
A
#
# COMPACT_ATOMS: atom_id res chain seq x y z
N MET A 1 -18.25 1.80 -29.35
CA MET A 1 -18.89 2.36 -30.58
C MET A 1 -20.18 3.03 -30.18
N ILE A 2 -20.43 4.27 -30.70
CA ILE A 2 -21.66 5.01 -30.44
C ILE A 2 -22.47 5.01 -31.70
N TYR A 3 -23.71 4.55 -31.60
CA TYR A 3 -24.68 4.54 -32.71
C TYR A 3 -25.71 5.64 -32.52
N LEU A 4 -25.80 6.57 -33.46
CA LEU A 4 -26.85 7.56 -33.52
C LEU A 4 -27.95 7.09 -34.45
N LYS A 5 -29.20 7.17 -34.01
CA LYS A 5 -30.43 6.98 -34.83
C LYS A 5 -31.07 8.33 -35.15
N ASN A 6 -32.10 8.34 -35.92
CA ASN A 6 -32.85 9.56 -36.21
C ASN A 6 -33.24 10.31 -34.92
N GLY A 7 -32.91 11.57 -34.84
CA GLY A 7 -33.13 12.45 -33.68
C GLY A 7 -32.06 12.34 -32.57
N HIS A 8 -31.09 11.46 -32.73
CA HIS A 8 -29.98 11.36 -31.76
C HIS A 8 -28.85 12.36 -32.08
N SER A 9 -28.11 12.77 -31.07
CA SER A 9 -26.94 13.63 -31.21
C SER A 9 -25.83 13.31 -30.20
N ILE A 10 -24.59 13.72 -30.50
CA ILE A 10 -23.53 13.89 -29.54
C ILE A 10 -23.54 15.33 -29.05
N THR A 11 -23.66 15.49 -27.76
CA THR A 11 -23.74 16.78 -27.10
C THR A 11 -22.49 16.99 -26.26
N ILE A 12 -21.92 18.18 -26.34
CA ILE A 12 -20.81 18.62 -25.46
C ILE A 12 -21.38 19.53 -24.39
N GLY A 13 -21.19 19.16 -23.15
CA GLY A 13 -21.44 19.98 -21.97
C GLY A 13 -20.16 20.65 -21.51
N ASN A 14 -20.24 21.91 -21.11
CA ASN A 14 -19.14 22.73 -20.66
C ASN A 14 -19.58 23.55 -19.47
N ALA A 15 -19.21 23.14 -18.27
CA ALA A 15 -19.54 23.90 -17.05
C ALA A 15 -18.76 25.21 -17.01
N GLY A 16 -19.46 26.34 -17.06
CA GLY A 16 -18.88 27.69 -17.09
C GLY A 16 -18.85 28.36 -18.45
N ALA A 17 -19.44 27.73 -19.47
CA ALA A 17 -19.55 28.29 -20.84
C ALA A 17 -18.19 28.79 -21.41
N LEU A 18 -17.13 27.97 -21.21
CA LEU A 18 -15.79 28.28 -21.69
C LEU A 18 -15.68 28.09 -23.20
N ALA A 19 -14.79 28.86 -23.85
CA ALA A 19 -14.48 28.65 -25.26
C ALA A 19 -13.96 27.23 -25.47
N SER A 20 -14.54 26.53 -26.45
CA SER A 20 -14.16 25.15 -26.74
C SER A 20 -14.32 24.83 -28.22
N ARG A 21 -13.51 23.92 -28.70
CA ARG A 21 -13.57 23.38 -30.03
C ARG A 21 -13.77 21.88 -29.96
N ALA A 22 -14.77 21.37 -30.61
CA ALA A 22 -15.06 19.95 -30.68
C ALA A 22 -15.04 19.43 -32.11
N HIS A 23 -14.57 18.20 -32.26
CA HIS A 23 -14.53 17.48 -33.53
C HIS A 23 -15.14 16.10 -33.36
N ALA A 24 -15.97 15.66 -34.27
CA ALA A 24 -16.48 14.30 -34.36
C ALA A 24 -16.20 13.70 -35.73
N SER A 25 -15.68 12.49 -35.75
CA SER A 25 -15.54 11.67 -36.95
C SER A 25 -16.54 10.52 -36.91
N TYR A 26 -17.31 10.31 -37.99
CA TYR A 26 -18.35 9.30 -38.02
C TYR A 26 -18.50 8.70 -39.43
N ALA A 27 -19.19 7.58 -39.51
CA ALA A 27 -19.60 6.95 -40.75
C ALA A 27 -21.10 6.71 -40.71
N ASP A 28 -21.80 7.14 -41.78
CA ASP A 28 -23.22 6.90 -41.96
C ASP A 28 -23.44 5.58 -42.69
N VAL A 29 -24.34 4.78 -42.15
CA VAL A 29 -24.76 3.52 -42.75
C VAL A 29 -26.22 3.67 -43.17
N SER A 30 -26.42 3.75 -44.48
CA SER A 30 -27.74 3.80 -45.11
C SER A 30 -27.82 2.68 -46.15
N GLY A 31 -28.46 1.58 -45.78
CA GLY A 31 -28.48 0.40 -46.65
C GLY A 31 -27.07 -0.22 -46.82
N ALA A 32 -26.58 -0.36 -48.06
CA ALA A 32 -25.28 -0.93 -48.39
C ALA A 32 -24.17 0.14 -48.54
N THR A 33 -24.48 1.42 -48.36
CA THR A 33 -23.50 2.52 -48.50
C THR A 33 -22.93 2.96 -47.17
N LEU A 34 -21.63 3.20 -47.13
CA LEU A 34 -20.86 3.68 -45.97
C LEU A 34 -20.21 5.00 -46.38
N ASP A 35 -20.70 6.11 -45.79
CA ASP A 35 -20.15 7.44 -46.00
C ASP A 35 -19.42 7.96 -44.76
N GLY A 36 -18.11 8.22 -44.88
CA GLY A 36 -17.31 8.80 -43.84
C GLY A 36 -17.40 10.34 -43.85
N SER A 37 -17.60 10.94 -42.70
CA SER A 37 -17.71 12.39 -42.58
C SER A 37 -17.15 12.86 -41.21
N SER A 38 -16.97 14.18 -41.10
CA SER A 38 -16.56 14.83 -39.86
C SER A 38 -17.28 16.14 -39.62
N ALA A 39 -17.45 16.52 -38.38
CA ALA A 39 -17.99 17.79 -37.96
C ALA A 39 -17.06 18.49 -37.00
N ILE A 40 -16.87 19.80 -37.16
CA ILE A 40 -16.11 20.66 -36.27
C ILE A 40 -17.02 21.79 -35.80
N VAL A 41 -17.08 22.00 -34.49
CA VAL A 41 -17.86 23.07 -33.85
C VAL A 41 -16.97 23.81 -32.88
N THR A 42 -16.92 25.14 -32.98
CA THR A 42 -16.32 26.02 -31.97
C THR A 42 -17.45 26.76 -31.26
N SER A 43 -17.48 26.71 -29.94
CA SER A 43 -18.57 27.30 -29.16
C SER A 43 -18.11 27.74 -27.79
N SER A 44 -18.74 28.79 -27.27
CA SER A 44 -18.65 29.19 -25.84
C SER A 44 -19.96 28.90 -25.08
N ALA A 45 -20.91 28.20 -25.71
CA ALA A 45 -22.16 27.82 -25.03
C ALA A 45 -21.90 26.70 -24.01
N ALA A 46 -22.65 26.71 -22.90
CA ALA A 46 -22.56 25.69 -21.88
C ALA A 46 -22.91 24.27 -22.38
N THR A 47 -23.69 24.18 -23.44
CA THR A 47 -24.05 22.91 -24.10
C THR A 47 -24.28 23.15 -25.60
N TYR A 48 -23.72 22.26 -26.42
CA TYR A 48 -23.93 22.31 -27.89
C TYR A 48 -23.81 20.91 -28.49
N ASN A 49 -24.44 20.75 -29.69
CA ASN A 49 -24.36 19.49 -30.45
C ASN A 49 -23.19 19.52 -31.43
N ILE A 50 -22.47 18.42 -31.56
CA ILE A 50 -21.37 18.28 -32.51
C ILE A 50 -21.72 17.33 -33.66
N ALA A 51 -22.52 16.31 -33.39
CA ALA A 51 -22.99 15.38 -34.41
C ALA A 51 -24.47 15.10 -34.16
N THR A 52 -25.31 15.43 -35.11
CA THR A 52 -26.74 15.09 -35.13
C THR A 52 -27.05 14.18 -36.30
N TYR A 53 -27.99 13.26 -36.13
CA TYR A 53 -28.42 12.38 -37.19
C TYR A 53 -29.95 12.51 -37.37
N ALA A 54 -30.37 12.91 -38.53
CA ALA A 54 -31.78 13.20 -38.85
C ALA A 54 -32.34 12.39 -40.04
N ALA A 55 -31.61 11.34 -40.48
CA ALA A 55 -32.01 10.52 -41.63
C ALA A 55 -32.35 9.07 -41.18
N ALA A 56 -32.93 8.32 -42.11
CA ALA A 56 -33.16 6.89 -41.94
C ALA A 56 -31.81 6.14 -42.01
N GLY A 57 -31.53 5.27 -41.03
CA GLY A 57 -30.29 4.54 -40.93
C GLY A 57 -29.61 4.74 -39.59
N THR A 58 -28.32 4.56 -39.55
CA THR A 58 -27.48 4.75 -38.33
C THR A 58 -26.20 5.50 -38.67
N ARG A 59 -25.77 6.34 -37.74
CA ARG A 59 -24.45 7.01 -37.74
C ARG A 59 -23.55 6.37 -36.69
N ASN A 60 -22.42 5.87 -37.14
CA ASN A 60 -21.39 5.30 -36.23
C ASN A 60 -20.38 6.38 -35.92
N VAL A 61 -20.38 6.87 -34.68
CA VAL A 61 -19.37 7.83 -34.20
C VAL A 61 -18.14 7.08 -33.74
N ARG A 62 -16.99 7.34 -34.36
CA ARG A 62 -15.71 6.64 -34.11
C ARG A 62 -14.76 7.43 -33.21
N LEU A 63 -14.78 8.75 -33.35
CA LEU A 63 -13.92 9.66 -32.63
C LEU A 63 -14.68 10.92 -32.25
N VAL A 64 -14.54 11.35 -31.01
CA VAL A 64 -14.97 12.69 -30.57
C VAL A 64 -13.82 13.30 -29.80
N THR A 65 -13.44 14.53 -30.13
CA THR A 65 -12.46 15.31 -29.36
C THR A 65 -13.09 16.61 -28.92
N VAL A 66 -12.72 17.07 -27.72
CA VAL A 66 -13.12 18.38 -27.18
C VAL A 66 -11.90 19.06 -26.59
N THR A 67 -11.54 20.23 -27.14
CA THR A 67 -10.43 21.05 -26.65
C THR A 67 -10.99 22.18 -25.79
N ASN A 68 -10.37 22.42 -24.66
CA ASN A 68 -10.60 23.63 -23.88
C ASN A 68 -9.77 24.78 -24.48
N ASP A 69 -10.38 25.61 -25.27
CA ASP A 69 -9.76 26.83 -25.85
C ASP A 69 -9.94 28.05 -24.92
N GLY A 70 -10.55 27.88 -23.75
CA GLY A 70 -10.73 28.93 -22.75
C GLY A 70 -9.45 29.18 -21.92
N ALA A 71 -9.42 30.30 -21.21
CA ALA A 71 -8.29 30.70 -20.37
C ALA A 71 -8.31 30.05 -18.96
N SER A 72 -9.36 29.31 -18.60
CA SER A 72 -9.56 28.69 -17.28
C SER A 72 -9.84 27.18 -17.39
N ALA A 73 -9.53 26.44 -16.36
CA ALA A 73 -9.92 25.03 -16.25
C ALA A 73 -11.44 24.90 -16.20
N GLY A 74 -11.98 23.87 -16.87
CA GLY A 74 -13.41 23.60 -16.89
C GLY A 74 -13.74 22.13 -17.01
N LEU A 75 -14.95 21.77 -16.55
CA LEU A 75 -15.47 20.42 -16.63
C LEU A 75 -16.18 20.22 -17.96
N PHE A 76 -15.64 19.35 -18.81
CA PHE A 76 -16.19 18.99 -20.10
C PHE A 76 -16.83 17.59 -20.04
N THR A 77 -17.98 17.45 -20.72
CA THR A 77 -18.72 16.19 -20.79
C THR A 77 -19.09 15.90 -22.23
N ILE A 78 -18.76 14.74 -22.75
CA ILE A 78 -19.28 14.19 -24.00
C ILE A 78 -20.48 13.33 -23.63
N SER A 79 -21.64 13.58 -24.22
CA SER A 79 -22.88 12.85 -23.94
C SER A 79 -23.55 12.38 -25.21
N HIS A 80 -24.23 11.24 -25.11
CA HIS A 80 -25.19 10.78 -26.14
C HIS A 80 -26.59 11.25 -25.73
N ASN A 81 -27.19 12.05 -26.59
CA ASN A 81 -28.56 12.51 -26.45
C ASN A 81 -29.46 11.75 -27.42
N THR A 82 -30.47 11.08 -26.89
CA THR A 82 -31.47 10.31 -27.66
C THR A 82 -32.74 11.10 -27.96
N GLY A 83 -32.78 12.39 -27.62
CA GLY A 83 -34.00 13.21 -27.67
C GLY A 83 -34.85 13.06 -26.39
N ALA A 84 -34.92 11.88 -25.82
CA ALA A 84 -35.63 11.60 -24.56
C ALA A 84 -34.73 11.61 -23.34
N THR A 85 -33.46 11.19 -23.48
CA THR A 85 -32.48 11.09 -22.41
C THR A 85 -31.10 11.55 -22.89
N THR A 86 -30.31 12.10 -21.99
CA THR A 86 -28.90 12.42 -22.22
C THR A 86 -28.02 11.58 -21.25
N ALA A 87 -27.19 10.73 -21.82
CA ALA A 87 -26.30 9.87 -21.08
C ALA A 87 -24.83 10.30 -21.26
N PRO A 88 -24.06 10.59 -20.20
CA PRO A 88 -22.65 10.92 -20.33
C PRO A 88 -21.85 9.70 -20.81
N ILE A 89 -20.93 9.92 -21.75
CA ILE A 89 -20.01 8.93 -22.29
C ILE A 89 -18.62 9.14 -21.69
N ALA A 90 -18.20 10.42 -21.62
CA ALA A 90 -16.90 10.83 -21.10
C ALA A 90 -17.04 12.15 -20.35
N LYS A 91 -16.25 12.31 -19.29
CA LYS A 91 -16.24 13.52 -18.47
C LYS A 91 -14.84 13.76 -17.91
N ALA A 92 -14.32 14.97 -18.09
CA ALA A 92 -13.02 15.35 -17.57
C ALA A 92 -12.94 16.84 -17.26
N MET A 93 -12.12 17.18 -16.26
CA MET A 93 -11.65 18.54 -16.03
C MET A 93 -10.50 18.82 -17.00
N LEU A 94 -10.66 19.79 -17.90
CA LEU A 94 -9.63 20.16 -18.84
C LEU A 94 -9.01 21.50 -18.45
N GLN A 95 -7.69 21.55 -18.41
CA GLN A 95 -6.93 22.80 -18.36
C GLN A 95 -6.98 23.52 -19.73
N PRO A 96 -6.66 24.80 -19.82
CA PRO A 96 -6.49 25.48 -21.10
C PRO A 96 -5.58 24.70 -22.06
N GLY A 97 -6.04 24.50 -23.30
CA GLY A 97 -5.32 23.74 -24.32
C GLY A 97 -5.38 22.21 -24.20
N GLN A 98 -5.99 21.64 -23.16
CA GLN A 98 -6.17 20.20 -23.06
C GLN A 98 -7.32 19.68 -23.91
N VAL A 99 -7.21 18.42 -24.34
CA VAL A 99 -8.18 17.75 -25.22
C VAL A 99 -8.72 16.50 -24.54
N LEU A 100 -10.03 16.39 -24.41
CA LEU A 100 -10.71 15.15 -24.08
C LEU A 100 -10.95 14.38 -25.37
N VAL A 101 -10.48 13.16 -25.45
CA VAL A 101 -10.61 12.28 -26.61
C VAL A 101 -11.46 11.06 -26.23
N TYR A 102 -12.51 10.81 -26.99
CA TYR A 102 -13.20 9.54 -27.02
C TYR A 102 -12.91 8.86 -28.35
N SER A 103 -12.44 7.64 -28.35
CA SER A 103 -12.25 6.82 -29.54
C SER A 103 -12.84 5.43 -29.37
N GLU A 104 -13.32 4.84 -30.46
CA GLU A 104 -13.95 3.52 -30.49
C GLU A 104 -13.03 2.42 -29.93
N ASN A 105 -11.74 2.47 -30.24
CA ASN A 105 -10.76 1.45 -29.90
C ASN A 105 -9.85 1.85 -28.74
N GLY A 106 -9.75 3.13 -28.40
CA GLY A 106 -8.86 3.65 -27.36
C GLY A 106 -9.57 4.16 -26.09
N GLY A 107 -10.90 4.08 -26.05
CA GLY A 107 -11.67 4.58 -24.90
C GLY A 107 -11.60 6.09 -24.72
N VAL A 108 -11.55 6.54 -23.48
CA VAL A 108 -11.53 7.95 -23.08
C VAL A 108 -10.13 8.34 -22.64
N GLN A 109 -9.59 9.41 -23.19
CA GLN A 109 -8.27 9.93 -22.87
C GLN A 109 -8.31 11.46 -22.72
N VAL A 110 -7.43 12.00 -21.89
CA VAL A 110 -7.15 13.44 -21.81
C VAL A 110 -5.71 13.66 -22.27
N SER A 111 -5.52 14.51 -23.25
CA SER A 111 -4.19 14.87 -23.76
C SER A 111 -4.00 16.39 -23.76
N SER A 112 -2.77 16.88 -23.65
CA SER A 112 -2.43 18.27 -23.92
C SER A 112 -2.22 18.44 -25.43
N ALA A 113 -2.58 19.61 -25.98
CA ALA A 113 -2.34 19.94 -27.38
C ALA A 113 -0.81 20.04 -27.70
N GLU A 114 0.00 20.25 -26.69
CA GLU A 114 1.46 20.26 -26.76
C GLU A 114 2.00 19.05 -26.00
N SER A 115 2.49 18.05 -26.72
CA SER A 115 3.19 16.87 -26.23
C SER A 115 2.35 15.84 -25.43
N SER A 116 2.32 14.63 -25.91
CA SER A 116 1.74 13.44 -25.27
C SER A 116 2.52 12.92 -24.05
N THR A 117 3.28 13.76 -23.38
CA THR A 117 3.98 13.39 -22.15
C THR A 117 3.09 13.67 -20.94
N LEU A 118 2.59 12.61 -20.32
CA LEU A 118 1.95 12.67 -19.02
C LEU A 118 3.05 13.02 -17.99
N ALA A 119 3.19 14.32 -17.66
CA ALA A 119 4.20 14.77 -16.73
C ALA A 119 3.94 14.27 -15.29
N THR A 120 2.66 14.08 -14.93
CA THR A 120 2.25 13.63 -13.59
C THR A 120 0.97 12.80 -13.67
N LEU A 121 0.98 11.63 -13.04
CA LEU A 121 -0.21 10.80 -12.80
C LEU A 121 -0.52 10.81 -11.31
N THR A 122 -1.66 11.40 -10.91
CA THR A 122 -2.14 11.38 -9.54
C THR A 122 -3.23 10.32 -9.41
N LEU A 123 -3.01 9.33 -8.54
CA LEU A 123 -3.95 8.24 -8.28
C LEU A 123 -4.43 8.34 -6.82
N PRO A 124 -5.74 8.18 -6.56
CA PRO A 124 -6.26 8.13 -5.20
C PRO A 124 -5.88 6.81 -4.52
N ASP A 125 -5.95 6.79 -3.17
CA ASP A 125 -5.91 5.55 -2.40
C ASP A 125 -7.10 4.66 -2.78
N THR A 126 -6.82 3.42 -3.12
CA THR A 126 -7.83 2.43 -3.45
C THR A 126 -7.55 1.11 -2.74
N GLN A 127 -8.61 0.37 -2.45
CA GLN A 127 -8.46 -1.04 -2.06
C GLN A 127 -7.82 -1.80 -3.22
N SER A 128 -7.14 -2.91 -2.92
CA SER A 128 -6.61 -3.80 -3.96
C SER A 128 -7.71 -4.11 -4.98
N PRO A 129 -7.54 -3.73 -6.25
CA PRO A 129 -8.52 -4.07 -7.27
C PRO A 129 -8.59 -5.58 -7.47
N ALA A 130 -9.67 -6.05 -8.08
CA ALA A 130 -9.79 -7.44 -8.50
C ALA A 130 -8.63 -7.84 -9.43
N ALA A 131 -8.25 -9.11 -9.44
CA ALA A 131 -7.27 -9.63 -10.39
C ALA A 131 -7.75 -9.32 -11.83
N PRO A 132 -6.91 -8.72 -12.67
CA PRO A 132 -7.23 -8.51 -14.07
C PRO A 132 -7.22 -9.84 -14.85
N ASP A 133 -7.76 -9.83 -16.05
CA ASP A 133 -7.69 -10.95 -16.98
C ASP A 133 -6.24 -11.29 -17.34
N ALA A 134 -6.03 -12.47 -17.95
CA ALA A 134 -4.73 -12.91 -18.45
C ALA A 134 -4.11 -11.82 -19.36
N ASP A 135 -2.81 -11.65 -19.29
CA ASP A 135 -2.01 -10.66 -20.05
C ASP A 135 -2.20 -9.20 -19.65
N TYR A 136 -2.97 -8.90 -18.58
CA TYR A 136 -3.14 -7.55 -18.06
C TYR A 136 -2.53 -7.39 -16.66
N GLY A 137 -2.22 -6.14 -16.31
CA GLY A 137 -1.80 -5.73 -14.98
C GLY A 137 -2.43 -4.39 -14.61
N THR A 138 -2.81 -4.22 -13.36
CA THR A 138 -3.38 -2.97 -12.84
C THR A 138 -2.42 -2.31 -11.88
N ILE A 139 -2.09 -1.02 -12.11
CA ILE A 139 -1.31 -0.18 -11.19
C ILE A 139 -2.28 0.69 -10.40
N PHE A 140 -2.09 0.76 -9.09
CA PHE A 140 -2.94 1.52 -8.18
C PHE A 140 -2.13 2.05 -7.01
N ILE A 141 -2.71 2.95 -6.21
CA ILE A 141 -2.13 3.42 -4.95
C ILE A 141 -2.81 2.71 -3.80
N LYS A 142 -2.01 2.21 -2.87
CA LYS A 142 -2.44 1.52 -1.66
C LYS A 142 -1.88 2.24 -0.44
N LYS A 143 -2.74 2.51 0.53
CA LYS A 143 -2.32 3.08 1.81
C LYS A 143 -1.93 1.95 2.77
N ILE A 144 -0.68 1.96 3.23
CA ILE A 144 -0.16 1.00 4.20
C ILE A 144 0.39 1.77 5.38
N ALA A 145 -0.17 1.60 6.57
CA ALA A 145 0.21 2.35 7.76
C ALA A 145 0.34 3.86 7.49
N GLY A 146 -0.66 4.46 6.84
CA GLY A 146 -0.66 5.88 6.49
C GLY A 146 0.19 6.28 5.28
N ARG A 147 1.11 5.45 4.82
CA ARG A 147 1.97 5.72 3.66
C ARG A 147 1.26 5.35 2.36
N MET A 148 1.27 6.28 1.41
CA MET A 148 0.76 6.05 0.05
C MET A 148 1.85 5.35 -0.78
N MET A 149 1.57 4.15 -1.28
CA MET A 149 2.52 3.34 -2.03
C MET A 149 1.92 2.91 -3.36
N ALA A 150 2.68 3.09 -4.45
CA ALA A 150 2.32 2.50 -5.73
C ALA A 150 2.36 0.97 -5.63
N ALA A 151 1.35 0.31 -6.15
CA ALA A 151 1.24 -1.14 -6.17
C ALA A 151 0.72 -1.62 -7.53
N GLN A 152 0.93 -2.89 -7.82
CA GLN A 152 0.36 -3.55 -8.98
C GLN A 152 -0.31 -4.86 -8.58
N VAL A 153 -1.34 -5.24 -9.31
CA VAL A 153 -1.95 -6.57 -9.24
C VAL A 153 -1.96 -7.19 -10.63
N GLY A 154 -1.56 -8.45 -10.70
CA GLY A 154 -1.58 -9.25 -11.92
C GLY A 154 -2.70 -10.31 -11.89
N PRO A 155 -2.79 -11.17 -12.93
CA PRO A 155 -3.83 -12.20 -13.03
C PRO A 155 -3.88 -13.21 -11.89
N SER A 156 -2.78 -13.39 -11.16
CA SER A 156 -2.74 -14.24 -9.95
C SER A 156 -3.50 -13.66 -8.75
N GLY A 157 -3.94 -12.41 -8.83
CA GLY A 157 -4.56 -11.69 -7.72
C GLY A 157 -3.60 -11.25 -6.62
N LEU A 158 -2.31 -11.58 -6.73
CA LEU A 158 -1.30 -11.16 -5.77
C LEU A 158 -0.93 -9.71 -6.01
N ASP A 159 -1.22 -8.84 -5.04
CA ASP A 159 -0.80 -7.44 -5.10
C ASP A 159 0.64 -7.27 -4.58
N THR A 160 1.41 -6.47 -5.28
CA THR A 160 2.81 -6.18 -4.91
C THR A 160 3.03 -4.67 -4.94
N THR A 161 3.57 -4.13 -3.85
CA THR A 161 4.01 -2.72 -3.84
C THR A 161 5.23 -2.57 -4.74
N LEU A 162 5.18 -1.59 -5.65
CA LEU A 162 6.33 -1.23 -6.47
C LEU A 162 7.38 -0.56 -5.59
N GLN A 163 8.62 -1.02 -5.71
CA GLN A 163 9.73 -0.43 -5.00
C GLN A 163 9.92 1.02 -5.44
N ALA A 164 9.77 1.95 -4.51
CA ALA A 164 10.11 3.32 -4.76
C ALA A 164 11.65 3.49 -4.84
N ASN A 165 12.07 4.56 -5.39
CA ASN A 165 13.41 5.04 -5.68
C ASN A 165 14.53 4.54 -4.74
N LEU A 166 15.29 3.54 -5.16
CA LEU A 166 16.46 3.02 -4.42
C LEU A 166 17.63 4.02 -4.36
N GLY A 167 17.67 5.00 -5.26
CA GLY A 167 18.78 5.97 -5.33
C GLY A 167 18.71 7.07 -4.26
N GLY A 168 17.49 7.35 -3.75
CA GLY A 168 17.29 8.38 -2.73
C GLY A 168 17.14 7.85 -1.31
N ASN A 169 16.83 6.55 -1.15
CA ASN A 169 16.49 5.95 0.14
C ASN A 169 17.52 4.91 0.56
N LYS A 170 17.78 4.83 1.86
CA LYS A 170 18.45 3.66 2.44
C LYS A 170 17.43 2.54 2.56
N VAL A 171 17.76 1.38 2.02
CA VAL A 171 16.93 0.18 2.10
C VAL A 171 17.68 -0.90 2.85
N ALA A 172 16.99 -1.56 3.77
CA ALA A 172 17.51 -2.75 4.44
C ALA A 172 16.52 -3.91 4.34
N LEU A 173 17.04 -5.08 4.03
CA LEU A 173 16.29 -6.31 3.86
C LEU A 173 17.01 -7.45 4.57
N TRP A 174 16.26 -8.23 5.35
CA TRP A 174 16.67 -9.51 5.87
C TRP A 174 15.75 -10.59 5.30
N MET A 175 16.35 -11.58 4.62
CA MET A 175 15.60 -12.68 4.00
C MET A 175 15.69 -13.94 4.88
N PRO A 176 14.57 -14.63 5.12
CA PRO A 176 14.54 -15.84 5.91
C PRO A 176 15.18 -17.02 5.16
N PRO A 177 15.86 -17.92 5.86
CA PRO A 177 16.32 -19.18 5.28
C PRO A 177 15.15 -20.17 5.11
N GLY A 178 15.35 -21.14 4.22
CA GLY A 178 14.47 -22.29 4.07
C GLY A 178 15.15 -23.55 4.57
N GLY A 179 14.71 -24.10 5.71
CA GLY A 179 15.27 -25.35 6.27
C GLY A 179 16.71 -25.25 6.80
N SER A 180 17.20 -24.06 7.12
CA SER A 180 18.56 -23.78 7.58
C SER A 180 18.54 -22.72 8.68
N THR A 181 19.64 -22.60 9.42
CA THR A 181 19.92 -21.47 10.33
C THR A 181 20.81 -20.40 9.66
N THR A 182 21.34 -20.70 8.48
CA THR A 182 22.13 -19.75 7.70
C THR A 182 21.21 -18.81 6.91
N VAL A 183 21.27 -17.52 7.20
CA VAL A 183 20.49 -16.49 6.52
C VAL A 183 21.04 -16.28 5.10
N PRO A 184 20.24 -16.47 4.04
CA PRO A 184 20.73 -16.42 2.67
C PRO A 184 21.06 -15.03 2.16
N GLY A 185 20.46 -14.00 2.77
CA GLY A 185 20.70 -12.62 2.36
C GLY A 185 20.37 -11.58 3.42
N VAL A 186 21.29 -10.64 3.54
CA VAL A 186 21.14 -9.40 4.34
C VAL A 186 21.63 -8.26 3.48
N PHE A 187 20.82 -7.23 3.35
CA PHE A 187 21.14 -6.03 2.58
C PHE A 187 20.85 -4.79 3.41
N GLY A 188 21.77 -3.85 3.50
CA GLY A 188 21.59 -2.58 4.19
C GLY A 188 21.47 -2.66 5.73
N MET A 189 21.53 -3.84 6.31
CA MET A 189 21.53 -4.05 7.77
C MET A 189 22.64 -5.04 8.17
N ALA A 190 23.01 -5.08 9.44
CA ALA A 190 23.90 -6.11 9.95
C ALA A 190 23.17 -7.45 10.12
N ALA A 191 23.91 -8.55 10.10
CA ALA A 191 23.35 -9.84 10.46
C ALA A 191 22.79 -9.80 11.89
N LEU A 192 21.62 -10.41 12.10
CA LEU A 192 21.04 -10.51 13.44
C LEU A 192 21.90 -11.40 14.34
N THR A 193 22.36 -10.85 15.43
CA THR A 193 23.04 -11.61 16.49
C THR A 193 21.99 -12.37 17.29
N ALA A 194 22.08 -13.68 17.32
CA ALA A 194 21.16 -14.53 18.07
C ALA A 194 21.39 -14.40 19.59
N THR A 195 20.28 -14.42 20.35
CA THR A 195 20.24 -14.72 21.77
C THR A 195 19.43 -16.00 21.94
N GLY A 196 19.95 -16.98 22.70
CA GLY A 196 19.38 -18.33 22.68
C GLY A 196 19.75 -19.09 21.41
N THR A 197 18.93 -20.05 20.99
CA THR A 197 19.24 -20.95 19.87
C THR A 197 18.44 -20.59 18.61
N ALA A 198 19.15 -20.29 17.52
CA ALA A 198 18.53 -20.22 16.20
C ALA A 198 18.13 -21.64 15.74
N THR A 199 16.93 -21.80 15.22
CA THR A 199 16.34 -23.10 14.86
C THR A 199 15.91 -23.10 13.42
N ALA A 200 16.38 -24.07 12.65
CA ALA A 200 15.95 -24.28 11.28
C ALA A 200 14.45 -24.63 11.24
N ARG A 201 13.73 -24.07 10.27
CA ARG A 201 12.31 -24.31 10.07
C ARG A 201 12.05 -24.83 8.67
N THR A 202 11.63 -26.09 8.57
CA THR A 202 11.23 -26.68 7.29
C THR A 202 9.87 -26.12 6.86
N VAL A 203 9.73 -25.86 5.56
CA VAL A 203 8.44 -25.47 4.96
C VAL A 203 7.49 -26.66 4.97
N ALA A 204 6.26 -26.44 5.42
CA ALA A 204 5.20 -27.45 5.51
C ALA A 204 3.87 -26.88 5.01
N THR A 205 2.85 -27.73 4.85
CA THR A 205 1.53 -27.36 4.33
C THR A 205 0.45 -27.25 5.43
N THR A 206 0.83 -27.34 6.71
CA THR A 206 -0.10 -27.44 7.84
C THR A 206 -0.90 -26.15 8.04
N ASN A 207 -0.24 -24.99 7.93
CA ASN A 207 -0.85 -23.66 8.11
C ASN A 207 -0.01 -22.60 7.39
N LEU A 208 -0.47 -21.33 7.41
CA LEU A 208 0.23 -20.24 6.73
C LEU A 208 1.64 -20.03 7.28
N LEU A 209 1.83 -20.00 8.60
CA LEU A 209 3.14 -19.81 9.20
C LEU A 209 4.13 -20.90 8.78
N SER A 210 3.69 -22.17 8.82
CA SER A 210 4.55 -23.29 8.40
C SER A 210 4.87 -23.28 6.91
N ARG A 211 4.05 -22.63 6.09
CA ARG A 211 4.23 -22.49 4.64
C ARG A 211 5.26 -21.42 4.26
N MET A 212 5.51 -20.46 5.14
CA MET A 212 6.48 -19.39 4.92
C MET A 212 7.92 -19.88 5.20
N THR A 213 8.88 -19.41 4.41
CA THR A 213 10.30 -19.50 4.79
C THR A 213 10.52 -18.66 6.04
N ARG A 214 11.25 -19.20 7.03
CA ARG A 214 11.40 -18.54 8.32
C ARG A 214 12.59 -19.08 9.10
N LEU A 215 13.13 -18.26 9.99
CA LEU A 215 14.09 -18.65 11.00
C LEU A 215 13.44 -18.63 12.38
N GLY A 216 13.50 -19.73 13.10
CA GLY A 216 13.03 -19.81 14.47
C GLY A 216 14.09 -19.42 15.48
N TYR A 217 13.66 -18.81 16.59
CA TYR A 217 14.43 -18.64 17.80
C TYR A 217 13.68 -19.31 18.95
N VAL A 218 14.25 -20.33 19.56
CA VAL A 218 13.61 -21.11 20.61
C VAL A 218 14.40 -21.01 21.91
N SER A 219 13.71 -20.68 23.00
CA SER A 219 14.32 -20.60 24.32
C SER A 219 14.52 -21.98 24.93
N ALA A 220 15.40 -22.07 25.94
CA ALA A 220 15.41 -23.21 26.82
C ALA A 220 14.08 -23.31 27.62
N ALA A 221 13.75 -24.53 28.09
CA ALA A 221 12.58 -24.77 28.95
C ALA A 221 12.91 -24.50 30.44
N THR A 222 13.60 -23.40 30.73
CA THR A 222 13.94 -22.93 32.07
C THR A 222 13.33 -21.57 32.33
N ALA A 223 12.82 -21.29 33.50
CA ALA A 223 12.21 -20.01 33.85
C ALA A 223 13.16 -18.83 33.54
N GLY A 224 12.65 -17.78 32.95
CA GLY A 224 13.41 -16.60 32.52
C GLY A 224 14.16 -16.77 31.20
N ALA A 225 14.07 -17.93 30.55
CA ALA A 225 14.76 -18.16 29.27
C ALA A 225 14.17 -17.33 28.14
N LEU A 226 15.06 -16.80 27.29
CA LEU A 226 14.74 -15.93 26.17
C LEU A 226 15.47 -16.40 24.92
N ALA A 227 14.81 -16.25 23.76
CA ALA A 227 15.44 -16.42 22.46
C ALA A 227 14.99 -15.33 21.49
N GLY A 228 15.88 -14.94 20.57
CA GLY A 228 15.60 -13.93 19.58
C GLY A 228 16.83 -13.54 18.75
N GLY A 229 16.66 -12.53 17.94
CA GLY A 229 17.71 -11.91 17.16
C GLY A 229 17.71 -10.40 17.35
N ARG A 230 18.88 -9.80 17.28
CA ARG A 230 19.05 -8.34 17.33
C ARG A 230 20.12 -7.87 16.36
N GLU A 231 19.99 -6.65 15.93
CA GLU A 231 21.07 -5.93 15.29
C GLU A 231 21.94 -5.25 16.38
N ALA A 232 23.26 -5.39 16.27
CA ALA A 232 24.17 -4.84 17.27
C ALA A 232 24.57 -3.37 17.00
N VAL A 233 24.02 -2.78 15.93
CA VAL A 233 24.30 -1.41 15.51
C VAL A 233 22.98 -0.67 15.27
N ALA A 234 22.79 0.44 15.94
CA ALA A 234 21.65 1.31 15.75
C ALA A 234 21.91 2.29 14.59
N LYS A 235 20.92 2.46 13.68
CA LYS A 235 21.07 3.20 12.41
C LYS A 235 19.85 4.01 12.00
N PHE A 236 18.68 3.67 12.52
CA PHE A 236 17.41 4.25 12.06
C PHE A 236 16.94 5.32 13.04
N THR A 237 16.30 6.37 12.53
CA THR A 237 15.75 7.46 13.33
C THR A 237 14.31 7.75 12.93
N THR A 238 13.51 8.23 13.87
CA THR A 238 12.23 8.86 13.59
C THR A 238 12.43 10.24 12.96
N GLY A 239 11.37 10.83 12.40
CA GLY A 239 11.48 12.12 11.72
C GLY A 239 11.51 13.32 12.66
N ALA A 240 12.24 14.36 12.25
CA ALA A 240 12.32 15.67 12.93
C ALA A 240 11.83 16.82 12.04
N GLY A 241 11.52 16.57 10.78
CA GLY A 241 11.09 17.55 9.78
C GLY A 241 11.24 16.97 8.36
N PRO A 242 10.78 17.66 7.31
CA PRO A 242 10.94 17.22 5.93
C PRO A 242 12.42 16.93 5.59
N GLY A 243 12.73 15.72 5.13
CA GLY A 243 14.08 15.25 4.83
C GLY A 243 14.99 15.02 6.04
N LEU A 244 14.44 15.01 7.26
CA LEU A 244 15.18 14.87 8.52
C LEU A 244 14.79 13.60 9.26
N GLY A 245 14.83 12.46 8.62
CA GLY A 245 14.51 11.18 9.22
C GLY A 245 13.14 10.64 8.82
N GLY A 246 12.78 9.58 9.47
CA GLY A 246 11.60 8.80 9.15
C GLY A 246 11.97 7.50 8.45
N PHE A 247 11.06 6.54 8.52
CA PHE A 247 11.25 5.25 7.88
C PHE A 247 9.89 4.59 7.61
N PHE A 248 9.89 3.65 6.67
CA PHE A 248 8.85 2.63 6.56
C PHE A 248 9.48 1.28 6.88
N ALA A 249 8.95 0.57 7.87
CA ALA A 249 9.44 -0.74 8.29
C ALA A 249 8.32 -1.79 8.24
N ARG A 250 8.68 -3.01 7.82
CA ARG A 250 7.78 -4.16 7.77
C ARG A 250 8.45 -5.37 8.41
N TYR A 251 7.73 -6.04 9.31
CA TYR A 251 8.12 -7.28 9.95
C TYR A 251 7.06 -8.34 9.68
N ARG A 252 7.49 -9.52 9.21
CA ARG A 252 6.63 -10.70 9.16
C ARG A 252 7.14 -11.72 10.14
N PHE A 253 6.25 -12.24 10.97
CA PHE A 253 6.61 -13.12 12.07
C PHE A 253 5.45 -14.01 12.51
N GLY A 254 5.75 -15.01 13.33
CA GLY A 254 4.77 -15.81 14.04
C GLY A 254 5.33 -16.34 15.35
N VAL A 255 4.43 -16.73 16.25
CA VAL A 255 4.76 -17.45 17.47
C VAL A 255 4.84 -18.92 17.15
N SER A 256 5.83 -19.63 17.69
CA SER A 256 6.02 -21.07 17.45
C SER A 256 6.11 -21.88 18.75
N ASP A 257 5.44 -21.40 19.80
CA ASP A 257 5.30 -22.15 21.06
C ASP A 257 4.58 -23.48 20.80
N ALA A 258 5.07 -24.57 21.36
CA ALA A 258 4.41 -25.87 21.25
C ALA A 258 3.05 -25.90 21.99
N THR A 259 2.94 -25.14 23.07
CA THR A 259 1.74 -24.96 23.89
C THR A 259 1.66 -23.52 24.36
N THR A 260 0.49 -23.05 24.75
CA THR A 260 0.35 -21.72 25.38
C THR A 260 1.20 -21.62 26.64
N VAL A 261 2.03 -20.59 26.71
CA VAL A 261 2.90 -20.33 27.87
C VAL A 261 2.37 -19.11 28.61
N ALA A 262 1.86 -19.33 29.81
CA ALA A 262 1.29 -18.28 30.65
C ALA A 262 2.38 -17.24 31.02
N GLY A 263 2.03 -15.97 30.86
CA GLY A 263 2.94 -14.86 31.17
C GLY A 263 4.10 -14.70 30.21
N ALA A 264 4.09 -15.36 29.06
CA ALA A 264 5.11 -15.17 28.01
C ALA A 264 5.17 -13.70 27.57
N ARG A 265 6.37 -13.27 27.18
CA ARG A 265 6.68 -11.91 26.75
C ARG A 265 7.31 -11.91 25.37
N MET A 266 7.07 -10.88 24.62
CA MET A 266 7.61 -10.76 23.25
C MET A 266 7.78 -9.29 22.88
N PHE A 267 8.81 -9.00 22.09
CA PHE A 267 8.96 -7.72 21.40
C PHE A 267 9.53 -7.94 20.01
N ILE A 268 8.98 -7.21 19.04
CA ILE A 268 9.43 -7.17 17.66
C ILE A 268 9.30 -5.74 17.17
N GLY A 269 10.40 -5.14 16.74
CA GLY A 269 10.41 -3.78 16.26
C GLY A 269 11.79 -3.13 16.31
N LEU A 270 11.78 -1.81 16.44
CA LEU A 270 12.96 -0.97 16.58
C LEU A 270 13.16 -0.55 18.04
N ASP A 271 14.39 -0.57 18.50
CA ASP A 271 14.81 -0.34 19.87
C ASP A 271 16.15 0.40 19.90
N ALA A 272 16.34 1.27 20.85
CA ALA A 272 17.63 1.92 21.09
C ALA A 272 18.68 0.97 21.69
N LEU A 273 18.25 -0.14 22.30
CA LEU A 273 19.13 -1.09 22.96
C LEU A 273 19.84 -1.99 21.93
N THR A 274 21.14 -1.83 21.78
CA THR A 274 21.99 -2.68 20.92
C THR A 274 22.51 -3.93 21.62
N ALA A 275 22.39 -4.00 22.96
CA ALA A 275 22.76 -5.16 23.76
C ALA A 275 21.76 -6.31 23.65
N ALA A 276 22.14 -7.50 24.12
CA ALA A 276 21.23 -8.64 24.16
C ALA A 276 19.96 -8.31 24.97
N PRO A 277 18.77 -8.70 24.48
CA PRO A 277 17.53 -8.51 25.22
C PRO A 277 17.55 -9.32 26.51
N THR A 278 16.84 -8.83 27.50
CA THR A 278 16.71 -9.46 28.82
C THR A 278 15.23 -9.78 29.10
N ASN A 279 14.96 -10.60 30.12
CA ASN A 279 13.60 -10.94 30.54
C ASN A 279 12.94 -9.75 31.25
N ILE A 280 12.55 -8.73 30.49
CA ILE A 280 11.76 -7.59 30.95
C ILE A 280 10.34 -7.65 30.40
N ASP A 281 9.38 -7.04 31.09
CA ASP A 281 8.05 -6.88 30.50
C ASP A 281 8.09 -5.77 29.43
N PRO A 282 7.60 -6.03 28.20
CA PRO A 282 7.58 -5.00 27.15
C PRO A 282 6.85 -3.72 27.53
N SER A 283 5.91 -3.77 28.48
CA SER A 283 5.23 -2.56 28.99
C SER A 283 6.16 -1.55 29.68
N THR A 284 7.37 -1.98 30.05
CA THR A 284 8.38 -1.13 30.69
C THR A 284 9.47 -0.64 29.74
N LYS A 285 9.40 -1.00 28.45
CA LYS A 285 10.42 -0.59 27.46
C LYS A 285 10.36 0.90 27.16
N VAL A 286 11.53 1.50 27.05
CA VAL A 286 11.76 2.89 26.66
C VAL A 286 12.50 2.95 25.34
N ASN A 287 12.44 4.09 24.65
CA ASN A 287 13.13 4.33 23.38
C ASN A 287 12.91 3.21 22.36
N CYS A 288 11.68 2.78 22.21
CA CYS A 288 11.32 1.69 21.28
C CYS A 288 9.97 1.93 20.59
N ILE A 289 9.76 1.22 19.48
CA ILE A 289 8.50 1.16 18.75
C ILE A 289 8.36 -0.20 18.07
N GLY A 290 7.25 -0.89 18.30
CA GLY A 290 7.02 -2.21 17.72
C GLY A 290 5.73 -2.86 18.22
N VAL A 291 5.65 -4.17 18.06
CA VAL A 291 4.57 -5.02 18.57
C VAL A 291 5.15 -6.01 19.59
N GLY A 292 4.35 -6.39 20.56
CA GLY A 292 4.79 -7.36 21.56
C GLY A 292 3.67 -8.03 22.31
N GLN A 293 4.04 -8.94 23.21
CA GLN A 293 3.15 -9.54 24.21
C GLN A 293 3.64 -9.16 25.59
N ILE A 294 2.76 -8.66 26.43
CA ILE A 294 3.03 -8.40 27.87
C ILE A 294 2.65 -9.61 28.70
N ALA A 295 3.24 -9.76 29.88
CA ALA A 295 2.97 -10.91 30.76
C ALA A 295 1.50 -11.05 31.19
N ALA A 296 0.78 -9.95 31.28
CA ALA A 296 -0.61 -9.90 31.73
C ALA A 296 -1.65 -10.26 30.64
N SER A 297 -1.22 -10.45 29.37
CA SER A 297 -2.15 -10.67 28.26
C SER A 297 -1.62 -11.66 27.24
N ASN A 298 -2.50 -12.45 26.64
CA ASN A 298 -2.19 -13.32 25.52
C ASN A 298 -2.42 -12.65 24.14
N ASN A 299 -2.73 -11.37 24.10
CA ASN A 299 -2.89 -10.60 22.86
C ASN A 299 -1.58 -9.93 22.45
N LEU A 300 -1.47 -9.58 21.18
CA LEU A 300 -0.49 -8.63 20.70
C LEU A 300 -0.86 -7.20 21.15
N HIS A 301 0.16 -6.41 21.44
CA HIS A 301 0.05 -5.01 21.85
C HIS A 301 1.02 -4.17 21.03
N ILE A 302 0.67 -2.93 20.72
CA ILE A 302 1.66 -1.94 20.28
C ILE A 302 2.46 -1.51 21.51
N ILE A 303 3.77 -1.73 21.42
CA ILE A 303 4.76 -1.35 22.43
C ILE A 303 5.47 -0.09 21.93
N ARG A 304 5.51 0.92 22.77
CA ARG A 304 6.11 2.21 22.45
C ARG A 304 6.65 2.92 23.68
N GLY A 305 7.65 3.75 23.47
CA GLY A 305 8.21 4.61 24.50
C GLY A 305 9.23 5.57 23.94
N ASN A 306 9.24 6.78 24.46
CA ASN A 306 10.36 7.71 24.39
C ASN A 306 11.33 7.41 25.55
N ALA A 307 11.92 8.41 26.20
CA ALA A 307 12.69 8.23 27.44
C ALA A 307 11.85 7.63 28.60
N THR A 308 10.54 7.55 28.45
CA THR A 308 9.57 6.96 29.38
C THR A 308 8.74 5.91 28.66
N ALA A 309 8.46 4.79 29.34
CA ALA A 309 7.58 3.76 28.83
C ALA A 309 6.12 4.28 28.78
N ASN A 310 5.43 3.95 27.71
CA ASN A 310 4.01 4.27 27.55
C ASN A 310 3.15 3.01 27.71
N THR A 311 1.90 3.17 28.17
CA THR A 311 0.96 2.07 28.32
C THR A 311 0.76 1.37 26.96
N PRO A 312 1.01 0.05 26.86
CA PRO A 312 0.80 -0.70 25.62
C PRO A 312 -0.65 -0.60 25.10
N ILE A 313 -0.81 -0.57 23.78
CA ILE A 313 -2.13 -0.59 23.15
C ILE A 313 -2.51 -2.04 22.86
N ASP A 314 -3.52 -2.58 23.53
CA ASP A 314 -4.03 -3.94 23.28
C ASP A 314 -4.73 -4.01 21.92
N LEU A 315 -4.34 -4.94 21.07
CA LEU A 315 -4.96 -5.18 19.78
C LEU A 315 -6.20 -6.08 19.86
N GLY A 316 -6.48 -6.60 21.06
CA GLY A 316 -7.66 -7.43 21.34
C GLY A 316 -7.52 -8.89 20.92
N ALA A 317 -8.57 -9.66 21.20
CA ALA A 317 -8.58 -11.12 21.05
C ALA A 317 -8.42 -11.62 19.59
N ASN A 318 -8.61 -10.77 18.59
CA ASN A 318 -8.38 -11.11 17.20
C ASN A 318 -6.88 -11.22 16.83
N PHE A 319 -5.99 -10.79 17.73
CA PHE A 319 -4.54 -10.83 17.57
C PHE A 319 -3.88 -11.62 18.70
N PRO A 320 -4.16 -12.95 18.83
CA PRO A 320 -3.57 -13.77 19.88
C PRO A 320 -2.05 -13.94 19.67
N ALA A 321 -1.28 -13.81 20.74
CA ALA A 321 0.18 -13.97 20.71
C ALA A 321 0.65 -15.36 21.18
N ASN A 322 -0.24 -16.34 21.24
CA ASN A 322 0.00 -17.67 21.81
C ASN A 322 -0.43 -18.82 20.88
N THR A 323 -0.68 -18.53 19.61
CA THR A 323 -1.03 -19.53 18.60
C THR A 323 0.15 -19.79 17.67
N ASN A 324 0.45 -21.05 17.39
CA ASN A 324 1.57 -21.47 16.54
C ASN A 324 1.17 -21.66 15.06
N SER A 325 -0.01 -21.22 14.68
CA SER A 325 -0.55 -21.30 13.31
C SER A 325 -0.60 -19.94 12.61
N ASP A 326 -0.57 -18.86 13.38
CA ASP A 326 -0.80 -17.51 12.88
C ASP A 326 0.51 -16.85 12.43
N ALA A 327 0.41 -16.16 11.30
CA ALA A 327 1.44 -15.27 10.81
C ALA A 327 0.93 -13.82 10.88
N TYR A 328 1.79 -12.93 11.32
CA TYR A 328 1.50 -11.52 11.48
C TYR A 328 2.40 -10.67 10.61
N GLU A 329 1.89 -9.51 10.23
CA GLU A 329 2.66 -8.45 9.59
C GLU A 329 2.48 -7.16 10.40
N LEU A 330 3.58 -6.60 10.87
CA LEU A 330 3.66 -5.27 11.44
C LEU A 330 4.23 -4.33 10.38
N ASN A 331 3.53 -3.24 10.10
CA ASN A 331 4.02 -2.12 9.33
C ASN A 331 4.10 -0.87 10.22
N LEU A 332 5.24 -0.18 10.16
CA LEU A 332 5.49 1.08 10.85
C LEU A 332 5.87 2.14 9.82
N PHE A 333 5.22 3.27 9.86
CA PHE A 333 5.57 4.43 9.05
C PHE A 333 5.83 5.63 9.95
N ALA A 334 7.10 5.83 10.31
CA ALA A 334 7.55 7.04 11.00
C ALA A 334 7.63 8.19 10.01
N LEU A 335 6.80 9.20 10.23
CA LEU A 335 6.71 10.36 9.36
C LEU A 335 7.98 11.22 9.46
N PRO A 336 8.44 11.84 8.35
CA PRO A 336 9.49 12.87 8.41
C PRO A 336 9.12 14.02 9.35
N SER A 337 7.85 14.39 9.44
CA SER A 337 7.35 15.45 10.33
C SER A 337 7.19 15.06 11.80
N GLY A 338 7.53 13.82 12.15
CA GLY A 338 7.35 13.24 13.49
C GLY A 338 6.05 12.46 13.66
N GLY A 339 6.03 11.58 14.65
CA GLY A 339 4.97 10.60 14.85
C GLY A 339 5.14 9.35 13.99
N CYS A 340 4.31 8.33 14.24
CA CYS A 340 4.40 7.06 13.52
C CYS A 340 3.00 6.45 13.34
N HIS A 341 2.65 6.15 12.10
CA HIS A 341 1.51 5.28 11.81
C HIS A 341 1.94 3.83 11.97
N TRP A 342 1.03 3.00 12.49
CA TRP A 342 1.23 1.58 12.60
C TRP A 342 0.04 0.81 12.04
N GLN A 343 0.32 -0.40 11.57
CA GLN A 343 -0.67 -1.35 11.11
C GLN A 343 -0.20 -2.76 11.50
N VAL A 344 -1.09 -3.54 12.10
CA VAL A 344 -0.86 -4.96 12.36
C VAL A 344 -1.93 -5.77 11.63
N ARG A 345 -1.51 -6.75 10.86
CA ARG A 345 -2.39 -7.67 10.15
C ARG A 345 -2.16 -9.09 10.63
N ARG A 346 -3.23 -9.82 10.91
CA ARG A 346 -3.20 -11.28 11.02
C ARG A 346 -3.40 -11.83 9.61
N LEU A 347 -2.34 -12.38 9.03
CA LEU A 347 -2.31 -12.74 7.62
C LEU A 347 -3.31 -13.87 7.32
N ASN A 348 -3.84 -13.88 6.09
CA ASN A 348 -4.88 -14.81 5.63
C ASN A 348 -6.19 -14.73 6.43
N THR A 349 -6.46 -13.58 7.05
CA THR A 349 -7.71 -13.26 7.74
C THR A 349 -8.16 -11.85 7.39
N VAL A 350 -9.36 -11.46 7.82
CA VAL A 350 -9.86 -10.08 7.67
C VAL A 350 -9.39 -9.16 8.80
N PHE A 351 -8.63 -9.67 9.78
CA PHE A 351 -8.26 -8.90 10.97
C PHE A 351 -7.07 -7.98 10.70
N GLU A 352 -7.33 -6.70 10.84
CA GLU A 352 -6.36 -5.61 10.73
C GLU A 352 -6.63 -4.59 11.85
N ALA A 353 -5.56 -4.07 12.45
CA ALA A 353 -5.59 -2.98 13.41
C ALA A 353 -4.61 -1.89 12.96
N THR A 354 -5.03 -0.65 13.05
CA THR A 354 -4.25 0.52 12.62
C THR A 354 -4.34 1.65 13.65
N GLY A 355 -3.35 2.52 13.66
CA GLY A 355 -3.38 3.71 14.51
C GLY A 355 -2.21 4.65 14.25
N PHE A 356 -2.15 5.69 15.06
CA PHE A 356 -1.11 6.71 15.03
C PHE A 356 -0.54 6.93 16.43
N LEU A 357 0.78 7.08 16.51
CA LEU A 357 1.52 7.43 17.72
C LEU A 357 2.10 8.84 17.55
N PRO A 358 1.79 9.77 18.44
CA PRO A 358 2.38 11.10 18.39
C PRO A 358 3.89 11.05 18.70
N SER A 359 4.62 12.06 18.24
CA SER A 359 6.09 12.15 18.45
C SER A 359 6.51 12.14 19.93
N THR A 360 5.59 12.51 20.84
CA THR A 360 5.81 12.48 22.28
C THR A 360 5.79 11.08 22.90
N GLU A 361 5.29 10.08 22.18
CA GLU A 361 5.15 8.69 22.67
C GLU A 361 6.14 7.72 22.03
N ILE A 362 6.98 8.18 21.11
CA ILE A 362 7.96 7.37 20.37
C ILE A 362 9.36 7.93 20.61
N PRO A 363 10.45 7.20 20.26
CA PRO A 363 11.82 7.70 20.38
C PRO A 363 12.00 9.07 19.70
N ILE A 364 12.75 9.95 20.32
CA ILE A 364 13.08 11.26 19.74
C ILE A 364 13.89 11.09 18.46
N ALA A 365 13.81 12.05 17.55
CA ALA A 365 14.41 11.97 16.22
C ALA A 365 15.95 11.84 16.19
N THR A 366 16.63 12.17 17.29
CA THR A 366 18.09 11.97 17.43
C THR A 366 18.44 10.63 18.04
N GLN A 367 17.45 9.83 18.51
CA GLN A 367 17.68 8.51 19.04
C GLN A 367 17.88 7.51 17.92
N LEU A 368 19.07 6.93 17.84
CA LEU A 368 19.34 5.83 16.92
C LEU A 368 18.69 4.54 17.40
N LEU A 369 18.10 3.79 16.48
CA LEU A 369 17.37 2.55 16.69
C LEU A 369 17.96 1.40 15.87
N CYS A 370 17.80 0.18 16.36
CA CYS A 370 18.15 -1.06 15.68
C CYS A 370 17.01 -2.07 15.76
N HIS A 371 17.05 -3.12 14.96
CA HIS A 371 16.08 -4.21 15.03
C HIS A 371 16.28 -5.05 16.29
N GLN A 372 15.18 -5.27 17.02
CA GLN A 372 15.11 -6.24 18.12
C GLN A 372 13.87 -7.13 17.99
N LEU A 373 14.07 -8.44 18.10
CA LEU A 373 13.03 -9.45 17.95
C LEU A 373 13.30 -10.58 18.95
N TRP A 374 12.46 -10.74 19.97
CA TRP A 374 12.68 -11.76 20.98
C TRP A 374 11.39 -12.23 21.63
N ARG A 375 11.44 -13.44 22.20
CA ARG A 375 10.40 -14.04 23.02
C ARG A 375 11.00 -14.66 24.28
N CYS A 376 10.29 -14.51 25.40
CA CYS A 376 10.71 -14.99 26.71
C CYS A 376 9.55 -15.75 27.37
N ASN A 377 9.88 -16.84 28.07
CA ASN A 377 8.91 -17.63 28.84
C ASN A 377 8.62 -17.08 30.24
N ASN A 378 9.23 -15.95 30.62
CA ASN A 378 9.11 -15.31 31.92
C ASN A 378 9.38 -16.29 33.11
N ALA A 379 8.38 -16.55 33.94
CA ALA A 379 8.50 -17.43 35.11
C ALA A 379 8.15 -18.89 34.78
N THR A 380 7.68 -19.21 33.58
CA THR A 380 7.22 -20.55 33.22
C THR A 380 8.35 -21.37 32.61
N ALA A 381 8.63 -22.55 33.17
CA ALA A 381 9.70 -23.44 32.70
C ALA A 381 9.27 -24.26 31.45
N LEU A 382 8.82 -23.55 30.39
CA LEU A 382 8.47 -24.12 29.09
C LEU A 382 9.23 -23.38 27.99
N ALA A 383 9.61 -24.07 26.93
CA ALA A 383 10.23 -23.42 25.78
C ALA A 383 9.22 -22.54 25.05
N VAL A 384 9.64 -21.35 24.66
CA VAL A 384 8.89 -20.43 23.78
C VAL A 384 9.66 -20.20 22.49
N GLY A 385 8.93 -19.93 21.41
CA GLY A 385 9.50 -19.76 20.09
C GLY A 385 8.95 -18.54 19.35
N LEU A 386 9.84 -17.87 18.64
CA LEU A 386 9.54 -16.78 17.71
C LEU A 386 10.11 -17.12 16.36
N ASP A 387 9.28 -17.14 15.33
CA ASP A 387 9.69 -17.39 13.96
C ASP A 387 9.64 -16.07 13.17
N ILE A 388 10.74 -15.70 12.51
CA ILE A 388 10.89 -14.50 11.70
C ILE A 388 10.82 -14.88 10.23
N CYS A 389 9.85 -14.28 9.50
CA CYS A 389 9.59 -14.56 8.09
C CYS A 389 10.10 -13.46 7.15
N GLY A 390 10.58 -12.35 7.67
CA GLY A 390 11.19 -11.27 6.88
C GLY A 390 11.19 -9.94 7.62
N ILE A 391 12.18 -9.13 7.31
CA ILE A 391 12.31 -7.74 7.78
C ILE A 391 12.64 -6.88 6.57
N TYR A 392 11.96 -5.77 6.44
CA TYR A 392 12.20 -4.74 5.44
C TYR A 392 12.10 -3.38 6.11
N ILE A 393 13.02 -2.49 5.78
CA ILE A 393 12.97 -1.07 6.18
C ILE A 393 13.54 -0.19 5.07
N GLU A 394 12.95 0.95 4.86
CA GLU A 394 13.49 2.02 4.04
C GLU A 394 13.41 3.35 4.80
N THR A 395 14.37 4.23 4.55
CA THR A 395 14.46 5.55 5.19
C THR A 395 14.50 6.63 4.13
N ASP A 396 14.09 7.84 4.47
CA ASP A 396 14.04 8.97 3.55
C ASP A 396 15.41 9.68 3.39
N HIS A 397 16.47 9.16 4.03
CA HIS A 397 17.83 9.75 3.93
C HIS A 397 18.92 8.71 4.27
#